data_70fcde9c8f0a01733bca7db7e4459137
#
_entry.id   70fcde9c8f0a01733bca7db7e4459137
#
_cell.length_a   1.000
_cell.length_b   1.000
_cell.length_c   1.000
_cell.angle_alpha   90.00
_cell.angle_beta   90.00
_cell.angle_gamma   90.00
#
_symmetry.space_group_name_H-M   'P 1'
#
loop_
_entity.id
_entity.type
_entity.pdbx_description
1 polymer ?
#
loop_
_entity_poly.entity_id
_entity_poly.type
_entity_poly.pdbx_seq_one_letter_code
_entity_poly.pdbx_strand_id
1 'polypeptide(L)'
;VRALTIPWSAGDPVANDWVFTDTFTVMAGDTLAFWMLLGSPEGFQPYLDTMQVWISLAQAPGAEISKLATIKSNDSAGVPLATNVWTKHTFVLSSFAGQNICVAFRYYMNTSVDGFWCNIDDVFIGNRSYVGINPIGTNLPKNYALGQNYPNPFNPTTKIKFDLPRNSQVRLEVYNNLGQLVKVLHDGYTKAGYYETQFDGSGLSSGMYYYRLSTPEYVETKKMILVK
;
A
#
# COMPACT_ATOMS: atom_id res chain seq x y z
N VAL A 1 5.28 4.87 -9.33
CA VAL A 1 6.50 4.19 -8.85
C VAL A 1 6.63 2.92 -9.65
N ARG A 2 7.82 2.59 -10.14
CA ARG A 2 8.05 1.32 -10.87
C ARG A 2 8.18 0.22 -9.82
N ALA A 3 7.50 -0.91 -10.02
CA ALA A 3 7.69 -2.10 -9.21
C ALA A 3 9.17 -2.53 -9.29
N LEU A 4 9.74 -2.86 -8.14
CA LEU A 4 11.05 -3.47 -8.08
C LEU A 4 10.89 -4.95 -8.39
N THR A 5 11.54 -5.41 -9.45
CA THR A 5 11.59 -6.83 -9.80
C THR A 5 12.95 -7.38 -9.40
N ILE A 6 12.96 -8.45 -8.63
CA ILE A 6 14.16 -9.22 -8.33
C ILE A 6 14.12 -10.46 -9.25
N PRO A 7 14.90 -10.46 -10.35
CA PRO A 7 14.88 -11.55 -11.32
C PRO A 7 15.66 -12.76 -10.82
N TRP A 8 15.26 -13.92 -11.27
CA TRP A 8 16.05 -15.13 -11.14
C TRP A 8 17.35 -15.03 -11.96
N SER A 9 18.50 -15.30 -11.34
CA SER A 9 19.77 -15.42 -12.03
C SER A 9 20.13 -16.90 -12.23
N ALA A 10 20.09 -17.38 -13.47
CA ALA A 10 20.50 -18.74 -13.81
C ALA A 10 22.00 -18.91 -13.51
N GLY A 11 22.34 -19.90 -12.68
CA GLY A 11 23.76 -20.31 -12.44
C GLY A 11 24.21 -20.24 -11.00
N ASP A 12 23.51 -19.56 -10.12
CA ASP A 12 23.83 -19.59 -8.69
C ASP A 12 22.91 -20.59 -7.97
N PRO A 13 23.44 -21.57 -7.21
CA PRO A 13 22.62 -22.59 -6.54
C PRO A 13 21.70 -22.02 -5.46
N VAL A 14 21.93 -20.79 -5.01
CA VAL A 14 21.10 -20.08 -4.03
C VAL A 14 20.98 -18.62 -4.41
N ALA A 15 19.80 -18.15 -4.76
CA ALA A 15 19.54 -16.71 -4.82
C ALA A 15 19.43 -16.15 -3.40
N ASN A 16 20.12 -15.05 -3.15
CA ASN A 16 20.17 -14.37 -1.86
C ASN A 16 20.27 -12.86 -2.10
N ASP A 17 19.24 -12.33 -2.74
CA ASP A 17 19.20 -10.95 -3.20
C ASP A 17 18.62 -10.03 -2.14
N TRP A 18 19.28 -8.91 -1.93
CA TRP A 18 18.89 -7.92 -0.93
C TRP A 18 18.59 -6.58 -1.58
N VAL A 19 17.51 -5.97 -1.12
CA VAL A 19 17.12 -4.62 -1.49
C VAL A 19 16.83 -3.84 -0.23
N PHE A 20 17.35 -2.62 -0.16
CA PHE A 20 17.23 -1.75 0.99
C PHE A 20 16.50 -0.47 0.61
N THR A 21 15.65 0.02 1.51
CA THR A 21 15.14 1.40 1.43
C THR A 21 16.24 2.38 1.82
N ASP A 22 16.02 3.66 1.56
CA ASP A 22 16.80 4.70 2.24
C ASP A 22 16.64 4.60 3.75
N THR A 23 17.63 5.13 4.49
CA THR A 23 17.55 5.24 5.94
C THR A 23 16.58 6.34 6.35
N PHE A 24 15.82 6.10 7.41
CA PHE A 24 14.86 7.05 7.96
C PHE A 24 14.76 6.89 9.47
N THR A 25 14.37 7.96 10.16
CA THR A 25 14.06 7.90 11.60
C THR A 25 12.61 7.48 11.80
N VAL A 26 12.38 6.40 12.53
CA VAL A 26 11.02 5.93 12.85
C VAL A 26 10.35 6.88 13.83
N MET A 27 9.14 7.33 13.50
CA MET A 27 8.29 8.11 14.37
C MET A 27 7.26 7.21 15.08
N ALA A 28 6.74 7.68 16.22
CA ALA A 28 5.67 6.95 16.89
C ALA A 28 4.43 6.77 15.99
N GLY A 29 3.98 5.53 15.86
CA GLY A 29 2.84 5.17 15.00
C GLY A 29 3.19 4.90 13.55
N ASP A 30 4.47 4.95 13.15
CA ASP A 30 4.86 4.59 11.80
C ASP A 30 4.56 3.13 11.48
N THR A 31 4.19 2.91 10.23
CA THR A 31 3.94 1.60 9.64
C THR A 31 4.74 1.46 8.35
N LEU A 32 5.21 0.25 8.08
CA LEU A 32 5.66 -0.18 6.78
C LEU A 32 4.45 -0.81 6.06
N ALA A 33 4.18 -0.39 4.84
CA ALA A 33 3.21 -1.04 3.98
C ALA A 33 3.78 -1.18 2.57
N PHE A 34 3.52 -2.30 1.92
CA PHE A 34 3.92 -2.54 0.53
C PHE A 34 3.00 -3.57 -0.12
N TRP A 35 2.97 -3.58 -1.43
CA TRP A 35 2.38 -4.64 -2.22
C TRP A 35 3.47 -5.58 -2.71
N MET A 36 3.16 -6.87 -2.73
CA MET A 36 4.08 -7.89 -3.22
C MET A 36 3.34 -8.88 -4.11
N LEU A 37 4.00 -9.26 -5.20
CA LEU A 37 3.63 -10.38 -6.06
C LEU A 37 4.72 -11.44 -5.91
N LEU A 38 4.36 -12.59 -5.38
CA LEU A 38 5.28 -13.71 -5.14
C LEU A 38 4.71 -14.97 -5.79
N GLY A 39 5.60 -15.80 -6.35
CA GLY A 39 5.24 -17.09 -6.92
C GLY A 39 5.16 -17.12 -8.45
N SER A 40 4.83 -18.28 -8.98
CA SER A 40 4.86 -18.58 -10.40
C SER A 40 3.64 -18.02 -11.16
N PRO A 41 3.79 -17.61 -12.43
CA PRO A 41 2.65 -17.32 -13.29
C PRO A 41 1.74 -18.52 -13.48
N GLU A 42 0.49 -18.26 -13.88
CA GLU A 42 -0.46 -19.30 -14.22
C GLU A 42 0.08 -20.20 -15.34
N GLY A 43 -0.05 -21.54 -15.16
CA GLY A 43 0.43 -22.55 -16.11
C GLY A 43 1.86 -23.03 -15.88
N PHE A 44 2.59 -22.49 -14.92
CA PHE A 44 3.89 -23.00 -14.47
C PHE A 44 3.76 -23.88 -13.22
N GLN A 45 4.76 -24.75 -12.99
CA GLN A 45 4.82 -25.51 -11.74
C GLN A 45 4.94 -24.56 -10.55
N PRO A 46 4.29 -24.88 -9.42
CA PRO A 46 4.38 -24.05 -8.23
C PRO A 46 5.80 -24.13 -7.64
N TYR A 47 6.55 -23.04 -7.76
CA TYR A 47 7.85 -22.88 -7.13
C TYR A 47 7.74 -22.28 -5.73
N LEU A 48 8.70 -22.60 -4.86
CA LEU A 48 8.78 -22.09 -3.51
C LEU A 48 9.62 -20.82 -3.45
N ASP A 49 8.95 -19.70 -3.46
CA ASP A 49 9.59 -18.41 -3.27
C ASP A 49 9.50 -17.96 -1.82
N THR A 50 10.58 -17.39 -1.31
CA THR A 50 10.60 -16.86 0.06
C THR A 50 11.11 -15.43 0.07
N MET A 51 10.29 -14.54 0.60
CA MET A 51 10.66 -13.16 0.89
C MET A 51 10.76 -12.97 2.40
N GLN A 52 11.90 -12.45 2.86
CA GLN A 52 12.08 -12.01 4.24
C GLN A 52 12.09 -10.49 4.30
N VAL A 53 11.41 -9.95 5.29
CA VAL A 53 11.38 -8.50 5.56
C VAL A 53 12.10 -8.25 6.87
N TRP A 54 13.09 -7.37 6.83
CA TRP A 54 13.98 -7.10 7.96
C TRP A 54 14.07 -5.61 8.27
N ILE A 55 14.33 -5.29 9.53
CA ILE A 55 14.84 -3.99 9.96
C ILE A 55 16.35 -4.06 10.03
N SER A 56 17.02 -3.09 9.44
CA SER A 56 18.48 -3.03 9.37
C SER A 56 19.00 -1.65 9.79
N LEU A 57 20.18 -1.60 10.37
CA LEU A 57 20.86 -0.35 10.75
C LEU A 57 21.66 0.26 9.59
N ALA A 58 21.93 -0.50 8.55
CA ALA A 58 22.65 -0.04 7.37
C ALA A 58 22.11 -0.72 6.10
N GLN A 59 22.33 -0.11 4.96
CA GLN A 59 21.98 -0.63 3.63
C GLN A 59 22.98 -1.70 3.16
N ALA A 60 23.24 -2.68 4.02
CA ALA A 60 24.18 -3.77 3.74
C ALA A 60 23.73 -5.05 4.44
N PRO A 61 23.92 -6.24 3.82
CA PRO A 61 23.72 -7.51 4.50
C PRO A 61 24.62 -7.65 5.72
N GLY A 62 24.07 -8.21 6.79
CA GLY A 62 24.78 -8.41 8.07
C GLY A 62 24.50 -7.31 9.12
N ALA A 63 23.76 -6.25 8.75
CA ALA A 63 23.38 -5.18 9.67
C ALA A 63 21.93 -5.29 10.17
N GLU A 64 21.25 -6.42 9.88
CA GLU A 64 19.86 -6.67 10.29
C GLU A 64 19.77 -6.88 11.79
N ILE A 65 18.80 -6.19 12.42
CA ILE A 65 18.54 -6.27 13.85
C ILE A 65 17.25 -6.98 14.22
N SER A 66 16.28 -7.01 13.30
CA SER A 66 14.98 -7.65 13.55
C SER A 66 14.34 -8.13 12.27
N LYS A 67 13.84 -9.36 12.27
CA LYS A 67 13.04 -9.88 11.18
C LYS A 67 11.57 -9.63 11.45
N LEU A 68 10.93 -8.87 10.57
CA LEU A 68 9.49 -8.57 10.66
C LEU A 68 8.64 -9.74 10.16
N ALA A 69 9.07 -10.38 9.05
CA ALA A 69 8.31 -11.45 8.44
C ALA A 69 9.17 -12.38 7.58
N THR A 70 8.66 -13.58 7.38
CA THR A 70 9.02 -14.49 6.30
C THR A 70 7.74 -14.81 5.54
N ILE A 71 7.67 -14.42 4.28
CA ILE A 71 6.50 -14.57 3.41
C ILE A 71 6.88 -15.62 2.36
N LYS A 72 6.04 -16.62 2.20
CA LYS A 72 6.27 -17.73 1.27
C LYS A 72 5.16 -17.79 0.24
N SER A 73 5.47 -18.33 -0.94
CA SER A 73 4.48 -18.56 -2.00
C SER A 73 3.60 -19.80 -1.77
N ASN A 74 3.88 -20.56 -0.70
CA ASN A 74 3.08 -21.72 -0.28
C ASN A 74 2.73 -21.65 1.22
N ASP A 75 1.75 -22.44 1.63
CA ASP A 75 1.45 -22.67 3.04
C ASP A 75 2.45 -23.66 3.70
N SER A 76 2.27 -23.91 5.00
CA SER A 76 3.11 -24.85 5.75
C SER A 76 2.96 -26.31 5.30
N ALA A 77 1.92 -26.64 4.54
CA ALA A 77 1.68 -27.96 3.96
C ALA A 77 2.24 -28.10 2.54
N GLY A 78 2.86 -27.03 2.00
CA GLY A 78 3.40 -26.99 0.64
C GLY A 78 2.35 -26.72 -0.43
N VAL A 79 1.12 -26.34 -0.04
CA VAL A 79 0.08 -25.97 -0.99
C VAL A 79 0.35 -24.55 -1.48
N PRO A 80 0.40 -24.32 -2.81
CA PRO A 80 0.60 -22.98 -3.34
C PRO A 80 -0.47 -22.03 -2.86
N LEU A 81 -0.07 -20.93 -2.23
CA LEU A 81 -0.96 -19.80 -1.99
C LEU A 81 -1.27 -19.13 -3.33
N ALA A 82 -2.29 -18.28 -3.38
CA ALA A 82 -2.71 -17.62 -4.60
C ALA A 82 -1.49 -16.99 -5.32
N THR A 83 -0.97 -17.69 -6.31
CA THR A 83 0.17 -17.29 -7.12
C THR A 83 -0.26 -16.18 -8.07
N ASN A 84 0.66 -15.27 -8.40
CA ASN A 84 0.41 -14.16 -9.33
C ASN A 84 -0.70 -13.18 -8.87
N VAL A 85 -0.88 -13.03 -7.55
CA VAL A 85 -1.82 -12.08 -6.95
C VAL A 85 -1.06 -11.07 -6.11
N TRP A 86 -1.26 -9.79 -6.41
CA TRP A 86 -0.72 -8.72 -5.57
C TRP A 86 -1.34 -8.76 -4.18
N THR A 87 -0.51 -8.95 -3.16
CA THR A 87 -0.92 -9.00 -1.75
C THR A 87 -0.31 -7.83 -0.98
N LYS A 88 -1.14 -7.13 -0.22
CA LYS A 88 -0.68 -6.04 0.66
C LYS A 88 -0.18 -6.58 1.98
N HIS A 89 1.00 -6.13 2.38
CA HIS A 89 1.59 -6.41 3.70
C HIS A 89 1.73 -5.12 4.49
N THR A 90 1.48 -5.17 5.80
CA THR A 90 1.58 -4.02 6.69
C THR A 90 2.18 -4.44 8.02
N PHE A 91 3.16 -3.67 8.51
CA PHE A 91 3.86 -3.93 9.77
C PHE A 91 3.94 -2.63 10.58
N VAL A 92 3.65 -2.73 11.88
CA VAL A 92 3.79 -1.60 12.81
C VAL A 92 5.25 -1.49 13.22
N LEU A 93 5.82 -0.27 13.13
CA LEU A 93 7.21 0.01 13.44
C LEU A 93 7.42 0.67 14.82
N SER A 94 6.40 0.75 15.64
CA SER A 94 6.43 1.49 16.92
C SER A 94 7.53 1.05 17.89
N SER A 95 7.94 -0.23 17.83
CA SER A 95 9.06 -0.76 18.66
C SER A 95 10.42 -0.19 18.29
N PHE A 96 10.54 0.46 17.13
CA PHE A 96 11.76 1.09 16.63
C PHE A 96 11.71 2.61 16.67
N ALA A 97 10.69 3.19 17.32
CA ALA A 97 10.51 4.64 17.40
C ALA A 97 11.78 5.36 17.96
N GLY A 98 12.21 6.42 17.28
CA GLY A 98 13.43 7.18 17.57
C GLY A 98 14.71 6.58 16.98
N GLN A 99 14.68 5.37 16.42
CA GLN A 99 15.84 4.75 15.77
C GLN A 99 15.95 5.18 14.31
N ASN A 100 17.18 5.31 13.82
CA ASN A 100 17.47 5.52 12.41
C ASN A 100 17.75 4.15 11.77
N ILE A 101 16.86 3.71 10.90
CA ILE A 101 16.86 2.37 10.31
C ILE A 101 16.59 2.42 8.81
N CYS A 102 16.80 1.30 8.13
CA CYS A 102 16.22 1.01 6.82
C CYS A 102 15.44 -0.30 6.86
N VAL A 103 14.55 -0.50 5.91
CA VAL A 103 13.88 -1.78 5.67
C VAL A 103 14.67 -2.54 4.61
N ALA A 104 14.95 -3.80 4.88
CA ALA A 104 15.57 -4.70 3.95
C ALA A 104 14.59 -5.80 3.52
N PHE A 105 14.51 -6.01 2.22
CA PHE A 105 13.80 -7.12 1.60
C PHE A 105 14.85 -8.12 1.11
N ARG A 106 14.77 -9.35 1.60
CA ARG A 106 15.65 -10.43 1.21
C ARG A 106 14.88 -11.48 0.45
N TYR A 107 15.14 -11.61 -0.83
CA TYR A 107 14.63 -12.71 -1.63
C TYR A 107 15.60 -13.90 -1.55
N TYR A 108 15.11 -15.01 -1.01
CA TYR A 108 15.93 -16.20 -0.76
C TYR A 108 15.26 -17.44 -1.34
N MET A 109 15.96 -18.16 -2.17
CA MET A 109 15.48 -19.41 -2.76
C MET A 109 16.62 -20.35 -3.14
N ASN A 110 16.31 -21.65 -3.23
CA ASN A 110 17.17 -22.64 -3.83
C ASN A 110 16.86 -22.75 -5.33
N THR A 111 17.70 -22.20 -6.18
CA THR A 111 17.49 -22.10 -7.63
C THR A 111 17.45 -23.42 -8.36
N SER A 112 17.88 -24.54 -7.72
CA SER A 112 17.82 -25.88 -8.33
C SER A 112 16.44 -26.53 -8.23
N VAL A 113 15.58 -26.05 -7.33
CA VAL A 113 14.25 -26.60 -7.06
C VAL A 113 13.15 -25.53 -6.95
N ASP A 114 13.52 -24.26 -6.76
CA ASP A 114 12.60 -23.18 -6.40
C ASP A 114 12.87 -21.92 -7.23
N GLY A 115 11.88 -21.04 -7.25
CA GLY A 115 12.03 -19.66 -7.62
C GLY A 115 11.58 -19.30 -9.04
N PHE A 116 10.91 -18.17 -9.13
CA PHE A 116 10.58 -17.55 -10.41
C PHE A 116 10.90 -16.06 -10.38
N TRP A 117 10.18 -15.26 -9.60
CA TRP A 117 10.47 -13.86 -9.37
C TRP A 117 9.65 -13.32 -8.17
N CYS A 118 10.09 -12.20 -7.65
CA CYS A 118 9.33 -11.39 -6.70
C CYS A 118 9.25 -9.96 -7.20
N ASN A 119 8.07 -9.39 -7.14
CA ASN A 119 7.85 -7.96 -7.38
C ASN A 119 7.39 -7.30 -6.10
N ILE A 120 7.96 -6.14 -5.78
CA ILE A 120 7.57 -5.28 -4.67
C ILE A 120 7.17 -3.93 -5.24
N ASP A 121 6.04 -3.40 -4.82
CA ASP A 121 5.53 -2.10 -5.26
C ASP A 121 4.90 -1.32 -4.10
N ASP A 122 4.75 -0.01 -4.30
CA ASP A 122 4.11 0.91 -3.36
C ASP A 122 4.67 0.80 -1.93
N VAL A 123 5.99 0.69 -1.78
CA VAL A 123 6.63 0.70 -0.46
C VAL A 123 6.39 2.06 0.20
N PHE A 124 5.68 2.02 1.30
CA PHE A 124 5.35 3.18 2.11
C PHE A 124 5.85 2.97 3.53
N ILE A 125 6.53 3.98 4.07
CA ILE A 125 6.96 4.02 5.47
C ILE A 125 6.52 5.36 6.05
N GLY A 126 5.85 5.33 7.19
CA GLY A 126 5.40 6.51 7.90
C GLY A 126 4.08 6.31 8.63
N ASN A 127 3.67 7.36 9.35
CA ASN A 127 2.36 7.43 9.97
C ASN A 127 1.39 8.08 8.99
N ARG A 128 0.92 7.30 8.01
CA ARG A 128 -0.35 7.64 7.39
C ARG A 128 -1.42 7.16 8.37
N SER A 129 -2.05 8.11 9.04
CA SER A 129 -3.44 7.92 9.37
C SER A 129 -4.17 7.75 8.04
N TYR A 130 -4.19 6.53 7.50
CA TYR A 130 -5.16 6.18 6.51
C TYR A 130 -6.50 6.43 7.18
N VAL A 131 -7.17 7.47 6.76
CA VAL A 131 -8.60 7.55 6.99
C VAL A 131 -9.12 6.36 6.21
N GLY A 132 -9.28 5.21 6.90
CA GLY A 132 -9.59 3.95 6.25
C GLY A 132 -10.87 4.13 5.44
N ILE A 133 -10.84 3.78 4.17
CA ILE A 133 -12.09 3.60 3.44
C ILE A 133 -12.77 2.38 4.03
N ASN A 134 -13.99 2.55 4.51
CA ASN A 134 -14.79 1.48 5.06
C ASN A 134 -15.80 1.03 4.00
N PRO A 135 -15.87 -0.25 3.65
CA PRO A 135 -16.94 -0.75 2.80
C PRO A 135 -18.28 -0.60 3.53
N ILE A 136 -19.29 -0.02 2.88
CA ILE A 136 -20.62 0.25 3.45
C ILE A 136 -21.74 -0.57 2.80
N GLY A 137 -21.46 -1.76 2.27
CA GLY A 137 -22.50 -2.60 1.70
C GLY A 137 -21.97 -3.93 1.16
N THR A 138 -22.88 -4.87 0.96
CA THR A 138 -22.61 -6.22 0.44
C THR A 138 -22.93 -6.36 -1.06
N ASN A 139 -23.69 -5.41 -1.63
CA ASN A 139 -23.99 -5.38 -3.05
C ASN A 139 -22.93 -4.59 -3.82
N LEU A 140 -22.64 -4.99 -5.05
CA LEU A 140 -21.72 -4.26 -5.91
C LEU A 140 -22.42 -3.07 -6.58
N PRO A 141 -21.81 -1.88 -6.61
CA PRO A 141 -22.33 -0.75 -7.37
C PRO A 141 -22.29 -1.05 -8.88
N LYS A 142 -23.24 -0.45 -9.62
CA LYS A 142 -23.30 -0.63 -11.09
C LYS A 142 -22.40 0.37 -11.83
N ASN A 143 -22.18 1.54 -11.24
CA ASN A 143 -21.40 2.63 -11.84
C ASN A 143 -20.42 3.20 -10.83
N TYR A 144 -19.34 3.84 -11.34
CA TYR A 144 -18.53 4.71 -10.51
C TYR A 144 -19.35 5.92 -10.04
N ALA A 145 -19.17 6.33 -8.81
CA ALA A 145 -19.75 7.57 -8.30
C ALA A 145 -18.85 8.19 -7.22
N LEU A 146 -18.82 9.52 -7.18
CA LEU A 146 -18.29 10.30 -6.08
C LEU A 146 -19.43 11.04 -5.40
N GLY A 147 -19.72 10.71 -4.15
CA GLY A 147 -20.78 11.38 -3.36
C GLY A 147 -20.40 12.80 -2.96
N GLN A 148 -21.41 13.66 -2.74
CA GLN A 148 -21.19 14.93 -2.06
C GLN A 148 -20.79 14.64 -0.61
N ASN A 149 -19.76 15.34 -0.10
CA ASN A 149 -19.36 15.23 1.29
C ASN A 149 -20.51 15.68 2.22
N TYR A 150 -20.62 15.00 3.36
CA TYR A 150 -21.62 15.35 4.36
C TYR A 150 -21.01 15.30 5.78
N PRO A 151 -21.21 16.34 6.61
CA PRO A 151 -21.87 17.62 6.29
C PRO A 151 -21.11 18.47 5.26
N ASN A 152 -21.81 19.39 4.58
CA ASN A 152 -21.23 20.43 3.73
C ASN A 152 -22.14 21.68 3.79
N PRO A 153 -21.73 22.82 4.36
CA PRO A 153 -20.41 23.07 4.97
C PRO A 153 -20.08 22.15 6.15
N PHE A 154 -18.79 22.00 6.48
CA PHE A 154 -18.32 21.11 7.55
C PHE A 154 -17.41 21.83 8.57
N ASN A 155 -17.36 21.32 9.81
CA ASN A 155 -16.53 21.83 10.91
C ASN A 155 -16.14 20.71 11.89
N PRO A 156 -14.88 20.38 12.10
CA PRO A 156 -13.78 20.43 11.12
C PRO A 156 -13.80 19.14 10.25
N THR A 157 -14.73 18.21 10.50
CA THR A 157 -14.75 16.88 9.88
C THR A 157 -15.95 16.70 8.94
N THR A 158 -15.74 15.92 7.87
CA THR A 158 -16.78 15.53 6.93
C THR A 158 -16.51 14.13 6.40
N LYS A 159 -17.54 13.48 5.87
CA LYS A 159 -17.45 12.16 5.24
C LYS A 159 -17.65 12.28 3.74
N ILE A 160 -16.86 11.52 3.00
CA ILE A 160 -16.91 11.43 1.54
C ILE A 160 -17.21 9.97 1.19
N LYS A 161 -18.23 9.76 0.37
CA LYS A 161 -18.61 8.44 -0.13
C LYS A 161 -18.22 8.31 -1.59
N PHE A 162 -17.84 7.10 -2.00
CA PHE A 162 -17.62 6.78 -3.40
C PHE A 162 -17.89 5.30 -3.69
N ASP A 163 -18.20 5.03 -4.94
CA ASP A 163 -18.65 3.73 -5.41
C ASP A 163 -17.72 3.22 -6.51
N LEU A 164 -17.33 1.95 -6.43
CA LEU A 164 -16.47 1.27 -7.40
C LEU A 164 -17.19 0.05 -7.95
N PRO A 165 -17.59 0.03 -9.23
CA PRO A 165 -18.27 -1.12 -9.84
C PRO A 165 -17.34 -2.30 -10.09
N ARG A 166 -16.04 -2.07 -10.14
CA ARG A 166 -14.99 -3.08 -10.33
C ARG A 166 -13.72 -2.74 -9.55
N ASN A 167 -12.88 -3.75 -9.37
CA ASN A 167 -11.57 -3.56 -8.74
C ASN A 167 -10.75 -2.58 -9.58
N SER A 168 -10.15 -1.58 -8.93
CA SER A 168 -9.44 -0.50 -9.63
C SER A 168 -8.31 0.07 -8.77
N GLN A 169 -7.29 0.62 -9.43
CA GLN A 169 -6.41 1.58 -8.79
C GLN A 169 -7.21 2.84 -8.53
N VAL A 170 -7.26 3.29 -7.28
CA VAL A 170 -8.08 4.41 -6.85
C VAL A 170 -7.22 5.44 -6.15
N ARG A 171 -7.42 6.71 -6.50
CA ARG A 171 -6.81 7.82 -5.80
C ARG A 171 -7.87 8.86 -5.44
N LEU A 172 -7.97 9.20 -4.16
CA LEU A 172 -8.87 10.22 -3.62
C LEU A 172 -8.04 11.31 -2.95
N GLU A 173 -8.11 12.51 -3.50
CA GLU A 173 -7.25 13.63 -3.12
C GLU A 173 -8.05 14.86 -2.78
N VAL A 174 -7.49 15.70 -1.89
CA VAL A 174 -8.04 17.01 -1.51
C VAL A 174 -7.12 18.12 -1.95
N TYR A 175 -7.69 19.17 -2.55
CA TYR A 175 -7.00 20.33 -3.07
C TYR A 175 -7.57 21.61 -2.47
N ASN A 176 -6.73 22.64 -2.34
CA ASN A 176 -7.18 23.99 -2.01
C ASN A 176 -7.72 24.73 -3.25
N ASN A 177 -8.18 25.98 -3.08
CA ASN A 177 -8.70 26.82 -4.15
C ASN A 177 -7.67 27.22 -5.22
N LEU A 178 -6.37 27.06 -4.94
CA LEU A 178 -5.28 27.27 -5.90
C LEU A 178 -4.90 25.99 -6.67
N GLY A 179 -5.62 24.89 -6.44
CA GLY A 179 -5.32 23.59 -7.06
C GLY A 179 -4.11 22.87 -6.46
N GLN A 180 -3.59 23.33 -5.32
CA GLN A 180 -2.49 22.66 -4.63
C GLN A 180 -3.02 21.47 -3.83
N LEU A 181 -2.31 20.35 -3.89
CA LEU A 181 -2.64 19.15 -3.13
C LEU A 181 -2.49 19.42 -1.63
N VAL A 182 -3.57 19.21 -0.88
CA VAL A 182 -3.64 19.38 0.58
C VAL A 182 -3.47 18.04 1.28
N LYS A 183 -4.17 17.02 0.79
CA LYS A 183 -4.16 15.70 1.42
C LYS A 183 -4.52 14.60 0.42
N VAL A 184 -3.88 13.44 0.54
CA VAL A 184 -4.31 12.20 -0.11
C VAL A 184 -5.13 11.43 0.93
N LEU A 185 -6.39 11.15 0.61
CA LEU A 185 -7.29 10.39 1.48
C LEU A 185 -7.22 8.89 1.20
N HIS A 186 -6.98 8.54 -0.05
CA HIS A 186 -6.77 7.16 -0.48
C HIS A 186 -5.88 7.13 -1.72
N ASP A 187 -4.98 6.14 -1.77
CA ASP A 187 -4.15 5.83 -2.94
C ASP A 187 -3.82 4.33 -2.89
N GLY A 188 -4.39 3.56 -3.81
CA GLY A 188 -4.13 2.12 -3.86
C GLY A 188 -5.19 1.32 -4.63
N TYR A 189 -4.86 0.04 -4.86
CA TYR A 189 -5.78 -0.90 -5.49
C TYR A 189 -6.92 -1.26 -4.54
N THR A 190 -8.15 -1.06 -4.99
CA THR A 190 -9.37 -1.19 -4.18
C THR A 190 -10.35 -2.14 -4.87
N LYS A 191 -10.95 -3.03 -4.12
CA LYS A 191 -11.98 -3.95 -4.62
C LYS A 191 -13.25 -3.19 -4.99
N ALA A 192 -14.09 -3.81 -5.83
CA ALA A 192 -15.43 -3.29 -6.09
C ALA A 192 -16.24 -3.19 -4.80
N GLY A 193 -17.01 -2.12 -4.64
CA GLY A 193 -17.79 -1.88 -3.42
C GLY A 193 -18.21 -0.42 -3.23
N TYR A 194 -18.98 -0.19 -2.17
CA TYR A 194 -19.32 1.14 -1.67
C TYR A 194 -18.38 1.51 -0.54
N TYR A 195 -17.87 2.74 -0.55
CA TYR A 195 -16.85 3.20 0.40
C TYR A 195 -17.19 4.53 1.03
N GLU A 196 -16.76 4.72 2.26
CA GLU A 196 -16.84 5.99 2.99
C GLU A 196 -15.47 6.29 3.61
N THR A 197 -15.03 7.53 3.52
CA THR A 197 -13.82 8.02 4.19
C THR A 197 -14.12 9.31 4.93
N GLN A 198 -13.39 9.58 6.01
CA GLN A 198 -13.51 10.82 6.77
C GLN A 198 -12.37 11.77 6.40
N PHE A 199 -12.69 13.03 6.20
CA PHE A 199 -11.73 14.11 6.05
C PHE A 199 -11.77 15.03 7.27
N ASP A 200 -10.62 15.28 7.85
CA ASP A 200 -10.43 16.24 8.94
C ASP A 200 -9.63 17.45 8.43
N GLY A 201 -10.27 18.61 8.46
CA GLY A 201 -9.73 19.91 8.09
C GLY A 201 -9.27 20.76 9.27
N SER A 202 -9.06 20.19 10.48
CA SER A 202 -8.70 20.94 11.69
C SER A 202 -7.46 21.83 11.52
N GLY A 203 -6.46 21.37 10.75
CA GLY A 203 -5.23 22.11 10.43
C GLY A 203 -5.34 23.12 9.28
N LEU A 204 -6.53 23.25 8.65
CA LEU A 204 -6.73 24.07 7.46
C LEU A 204 -7.51 25.35 7.80
N SER A 205 -7.38 26.38 6.97
CA SER A 205 -8.17 27.62 7.07
C SER A 205 -9.60 27.40 6.55
N SER A 206 -10.56 28.13 7.11
CA SER A 206 -11.92 28.19 6.54
C SER A 206 -11.85 28.61 5.09
N GLY A 207 -12.65 27.96 4.24
CA GLY A 207 -12.63 28.23 2.80
C GLY A 207 -13.15 27.09 1.95
N MET A 208 -12.96 27.26 0.64
CA MET A 208 -13.39 26.29 -0.37
C MET A 208 -12.24 25.32 -0.67
N TYR A 209 -12.57 24.04 -0.68
CA TYR A 209 -11.69 22.95 -1.05
C TYR A 209 -12.35 22.07 -2.09
N TYR A 210 -11.55 21.30 -2.80
CA TYR A 210 -12.02 20.34 -3.80
C TYR A 210 -11.48 18.96 -3.46
N TYR A 211 -12.25 17.93 -3.73
CA TYR A 211 -11.76 16.55 -3.65
C TYR A 211 -12.03 15.84 -4.97
N ARG A 212 -11.08 15.02 -5.37
CA ARG A 212 -11.07 14.34 -6.66
C ARG A 212 -10.86 12.84 -6.46
N LEU A 213 -11.79 12.06 -7.00
CA LEU A 213 -11.64 10.62 -7.18
C LEU A 213 -11.09 10.36 -8.58
N SER A 214 -10.02 9.60 -8.67
CA SER A 214 -9.39 9.21 -9.94
C SER A 214 -9.20 7.69 -9.97
N THR A 215 -9.61 7.08 -11.07
CA THR A 215 -9.30 5.70 -11.45
C THR A 215 -8.83 5.70 -12.92
N PRO A 216 -8.33 4.59 -13.48
CA PRO A 216 -7.97 4.54 -14.91
C PRO A 216 -9.13 4.85 -15.87
N GLU A 217 -10.39 4.68 -15.41
CA GLU A 217 -11.59 4.80 -16.26
C GLU A 217 -12.55 5.90 -15.80
N TYR A 218 -12.30 6.52 -14.65
CA TYR A 218 -13.23 7.49 -14.08
C TYR A 218 -12.50 8.57 -13.29
N VAL A 219 -12.87 9.83 -13.53
CA VAL A 219 -12.39 10.96 -12.76
C VAL A 219 -13.58 11.87 -12.46
N GLU A 220 -13.79 12.18 -11.18
CA GLU A 220 -14.78 13.18 -10.75
C GLU A 220 -14.21 14.07 -9.65
N THR A 221 -14.57 15.37 -9.70
CA THR A 221 -14.18 16.36 -8.70
C THR A 221 -15.41 17.02 -8.12
N LYS A 222 -15.44 17.17 -6.80
CA LYS A 222 -16.51 17.90 -6.08
C LYS A 222 -15.92 18.95 -5.17
N LYS A 223 -16.73 19.96 -4.85
CA LYS A 223 -16.37 21.04 -3.91
C LYS A 223 -16.89 20.78 -2.52
N MET A 224 -16.17 21.27 -1.51
CA MET A 224 -16.60 21.28 -0.12
C MET A 224 -16.19 22.60 0.55
N ILE A 225 -16.90 22.99 1.60
CA ILE A 225 -16.70 24.25 2.31
C ILE A 225 -16.39 23.94 3.77
N LEU A 226 -15.19 24.35 4.22
CA LEU A 226 -14.78 24.30 5.62
C LEU A 226 -15.16 25.61 6.30
N VAL A 227 -15.85 25.51 7.44
CA VAL A 227 -16.23 26.63 8.30
C VAL A 227 -15.68 26.31 9.70
N LYS A 228 -14.98 27.24 10.28
CA LYS A 228 -14.50 27.19 11.67
C LYS A 228 -15.21 28.23 12.49
#